data_b9b8145a97b63fb785383606217cd8f8
#
_entry.id   b9b8145a97b63fb785383606217cd8f8
#
_cell.length_a   1.000
_cell.length_b   1.000
_cell.length_c   1.000
_cell.angle_alpha   90.00
_cell.angle_beta   90.00
_cell.angle_gamma   90.00
#
_symmetry.space_group_name_H-M   'P 1'
#
loop_
_entity.id
_entity.type
_entity.pdbx_description
1 polymer ?
#
loop_
_entity_poly.entity_id
_entity_poly.type
_entity_poly.pdbx_seq_one_letter_code
_entity_poly.pdbx_strand_id
1 'polypeptide(L)' 'MTKPNTKFELSVKDIKIIEEALSNKVSRRSQRILEGEDPEILMTEAAEIRDLLGRIHNQKNWYRPQQGVYVGG' A
#
# COMPACT_ATOMS: atom_id res chain seq x y z
N MET A 1 16.97 -21.35 -13.95
CA MET A 1 15.80 -20.75 -13.32
C MET A 1 16.20 -19.46 -12.62
N THR A 2 15.49 -18.39 -12.91
CA THR A 2 15.79 -17.09 -12.32
C THR A 2 15.16 -16.97 -10.96
N LYS A 3 15.93 -16.43 -10.02
CA LYS A 3 15.36 -16.14 -8.70
C LYS A 3 14.46 -14.92 -8.78
N PRO A 4 13.36 -14.91 -8.03
CA PRO A 4 12.52 -13.72 -7.96
C PRO A 4 13.33 -12.53 -7.45
N ASN A 5 13.05 -11.37 -8.00
CA ASN A 5 13.65 -10.14 -7.50
C ASN A 5 12.92 -9.72 -6.24
N THR A 6 13.65 -9.67 -5.13
CA THR A 6 13.07 -9.30 -3.85
C THR A 6 13.29 -7.82 -3.51
N LYS A 7 13.96 -7.10 -4.38
CA LYS A 7 14.22 -5.68 -4.17
C LYS A 7 13.55 -4.85 -5.24
N PHE A 8 12.92 -3.76 -4.84
CA PHE A 8 12.27 -2.85 -5.74
C PHE A 8 12.87 -1.46 -5.56
N GLU A 9 13.07 -0.79 -6.68
CA GLU A 9 13.50 0.61 -6.65
C GLU A 9 12.27 1.47 -6.88
N LEU A 10 11.85 2.20 -5.84
CA LEU A 10 10.66 3.02 -5.90
C LEU A 10 11.01 4.45 -5.49
N SER A 11 10.47 5.41 -6.21
CA SER A 11 10.57 6.79 -5.79
C SER A 11 9.50 7.10 -4.74
N VAL A 12 9.63 8.24 -4.09
CA VAL A 12 8.61 8.68 -3.14
C VAL A 12 7.27 8.85 -3.86
N LYS A 13 7.32 9.31 -5.10
CA LYS A 13 6.10 9.46 -5.91
C LYS A 13 5.44 8.12 -6.17
N ASP A 14 6.26 7.11 -6.49
CA ASP A 14 5.73 5.76 -6.71
C ASP A 14 5.04 5.23 -5.48
N ILE A 15 5.63 5.45 -4.32
CA ILE A 15 5.04 5.03 -3.05
C ILE A 15 3.70 5.71 -2.82
N LYS A 16 3.61 6.99 -3.11
CA LYS A 16 2.35 7.72 -2.97
C LYS A 16 1.25 7.15 -3.87
N ILE A 17 1.60 6.82 -5.10
CA ILE A 17 0.64 6.22 -6.03
C ILE A 17 0.15 4.88 -5.48
N ILE A 18 1.05 4.08 -4.95
CA ILE A 18 0.69 2.79 -4.36
C ILE A 18 -0.23 2.99 -3.17
N GLU A 19 0.08 3.94 -2.30
CA GLU A 19 -0.74 4.22 -1.13
C GLU A 19 -2.16 4.62 -1.54
N GLU A 20 -2.28 5.48 -2.55
CA GLU A 20 -3.59 5.89 -3.05
C GLU A 20 -4.39 4.70 -3.59
N ALA A 21 -3.73 3.87 -4.38
CA ALA A 21 -4.39 2.70 -4.96
C ALA A 21 -4.89 1.76 -3.86
N LEU A 22 -4.08 1.52 -2.84
CA LEU A 22 -4.46 0.64 -1.75
C LEU A 22 -5.57 1.24 -0.90
N SER A 23 -5.52 2.55 -0.66
CA SER A 23 -6.58 3.24 0.08
C SER A 23 -7.91 3.13 -0.66
N ASN A 24 -7.89 3.26 -1.97
CA ASN A 24 -9.09 3.11 -2.78
C ASN A 24 -9.63 1.69 -2.70
N LYS A 25 -8.76 0.70 -2.65
CA LYS A 25 -9.20 -0.68 -2.51
C LYS A 25 -9.91 -0.91 -1.19
N VAL A 26 -9.42 -0.33 -0.11
CA VAL A 26 -10.07 -0.42 1.19
C VAL A 26 -11.45 0.24 1.14
N SER A 27 -11.51 1.44 0.57
CA SER A 27 -12.78 2.17 0.46
C SER A 27 -13.83 1.40 -0.32
N ARG A 28 -13.42 0.79 -1.43
CA ARG A 28 -14.34 0.00 -2.24
C ARG A 28 -14.88 -1.19 -1.47
N ARG A 29 -14.05 -1.86 -0.68
CA ARG A 29 -14.49 -3.00 0.11
C ARG A 29 -15.47 -2.58 1.19
N SER A 30 -15.20 -1.45 1.84
CA SER A 30 -16.11 -0.90 2.82
C SER A 30 -17.47 -0.61 2.21
N GLN A 31 -17.47 -0.04 1.00
CA GLN A 31 -18.71 0.27 0.32
C GLN A 31 -19.48 -0.99 -0.06
N ARG A 32 -18.77 -2.02 -0.51
CA ARG A 32 -19.41 -3.29 -0.86
C ARG A 32 -20.07 -3.93 0.35
N ILE A 33 -19.46 -3.80 1.52
CA ILE A 33 -20.07 -4.27 2.76
C ILE A 33 -21.36 -3.52 3.04
N LEU A 34 -21.35 -2.21 2.85
CA LEU A 34 -22.55 -1.39 3.05
C LEU A 34 -23.65 -1.76 2.04
N GLU A 35 -23.27 -2.28 0.89
CA GLU A 35 -24.22 -2.71 -0.14
C GLU A 35 -24.76 -4.11 0.09
N GLY A 36 -24.35 -4.76 1.18
CA GLY A 36 -24.91 -6.04 1.57
C GLY A 36 -24.07 -7.25 1.20
N GLU A 37 -22.85 -7.09 0.72
CA GLU A 37 -22.00 -8.22 0.43
C GLU A 37 -21.44 -8.81 1.72
N ASP A 38 -20.96 -10.05 1.64
CA ASP A 38 -20.44 -10.76 2.79
C ASP A 38 -19.31 -9.96 3.44
N PRO A 39 -19.49 -9.49 4.68
CA PRO A 39 -18.47 -8.67 5.31
C PRO A 39 -17.22 -9.44 5.75
N GLU A 40 -17.35 -10.73 5.99
CA GLU A 40 -16.24 -11.49 6.55
C GLU A 40 -15.02 -11.49 5.65
N ILE A 41 -15.20 -11.86 4.39
CA ILE A 41 -14.10 -11.90 3.44
C ILE A 41 -13.58 -10.49 3.15
N LEU A 42 -14.50 -9.55 2.96
CA LEU A 42 -14.12 -8.18 2.63
C LEU A 42 -13.37 -7.49 3.77
N MET A 43 -13.77 -7.76 5.01
CA MET A 43 -13.07 -7.22 6.17
C MET A 43 -11.67 -7.81 6.31
N THR A 44 -11.51 -9.10 6.04
CA THR A 44 -10.20 -9.73 6.06
C THR A 44 -9.29 -9.12 5.02
N GLU A 45 -9.78 -8.94 3.80
CA GLU A 45 -9.00 -8.31 2.74
C GLU A 45 -8.64 -6.88 3.08
N ALA A 46 -9.58 -6.13 3.63
CA ALA A 46 -9.33 -4.74 4.03
C ALA A 46 -8.27 -4.67 5.13
N ALA A 47 -8.31 -5.59 6.07
CA ALA A 47 -7.32 -5.64 7.15
C ALA A 47 -5.92 -5.91 6.60
N GLU A 48 -5.80 -6.81 5.64
CA GLU A 48 -4.52 -7.10 5.01
C GLU A 48 -3.97 -5.88 4.28
N ILE A 49 -4.84 -5.17 3.57
CA ILE A 49 -4.45 -3.97 2.83
C ILE A 49 -4.03 -2.87 3.81
N ARG A 50 -4.77 -2.68 4.90
CA ARG A 50 -4.40 -1.68 5.91
C ARG A 50 -3.07 -1.99 6.56
N ASP A 51 -2.80 -3.27 6.82
CA ASP A 51 -1.52 -3.66 7.37
C ASP A 51 -0.38 -3.31 6.41
N LEU A 52 -0.57 -3.60 5.13
CA LEU A 52 0.42 -3.26 4.11
C LEU A 52 0.61 -1.75 4.02
N LEU A 53 -0.48 -0.99 4.03
CA LEU A 53 -0.42 0.47 4.02
C LEU A 53 0.39 1.01 5.18
N GLY A 54 0.19 0.44 6.37
CA GLY A 54 0.93 0.86 7.55
C GLY A 54 2.42 0.61 7.40
N ARG A 55 2.79 -0.54 6.85
CA ARG A 55 4.20 -0.85 6.63
C ARG A 55 4.82 0.06 5.58
N ILE A 56 4.10 0.34 4.50
CA ILE A 56 4.58 1.24 3.45
C ILE A 56 4.76 2.65 4.00
N HIS A 57 3.78 3.13 4.74
CA HIS A 57 3.85 4.47 5.33
C HIS A 57 5.03 4.60 6.29
N ASN A 58 5.22 3.59 7.12
CA ASN A 58 6.33 3.59 8.07
C ASN A 58 7.68 3.62 7.35
N GLN A 59 7.81 2.80 6.32
CA GLN A 59 9.07 2.74 5.58
C GLN A 59 9.31 3.99 4.76
N LYS A 60 8.26 4.64 4.28
CA LYS A 60 8.39 5.87 3.52
C LYS A 60 9.09 6.95 4.36
N ASN A 61 8.83 6.99 5.65
CA ASN A 61 9.45 7.97 6.53
C ASN A 61 10.95 7.78 6.65
N TRP A 62 11.44 6.58 6.37
CA TRP A 62 12.85 6.25 6.47
C TRP A 62 13.51 6.09 5.10
N TYR A 63 12.74 6.27 4.04
CA TYR A 63 13.23 6.06 2.69
C TYR A 63 14.19 7.19 2.30
N ARG A 64 15.36 6.81 1.81
CA ARG A 64 16.38 7.75 1.34
C ARG A 64 16.85 7.29 -0.02
N PRO A 65 16.39 7.93 -1.12
CA PRO A 65 16.86 7.56 -2.45
C PRO A 65 18.37 7.69 -2.56
N GLN A 66 18.96 6.83 -3.36
CA GLN A 66 20.39 6.83 -3.58
C GLN A 66 20.92 8.18 -4.06
N GLN A 67 20.13 8.86 -4.84
CA GLN A 67 20.51 10.16 -5.37
C GLN A 67 20.54 11.25 -4.33
N GLY A 68 20.19 10.94 -3.13
CA GLY A 68 20.32 11.85 -2.02
C GLY A 68 19.34 12.99 -1.97
N VAL A 69 18.39 12.99 -2.86
CA VAL A 69 17.42 14.08 -2.89
C VAL A 69 16.06 13.55 -2.42
N TYR A 70 15.94 13.43 -1.14
CA TYR A 70 14.66 13.11 -0.53
C TYR A 70 14.00 14.41 -0.13
N VAL A 71 12.87 14.71 -0.72
CA VAL A 71 12.17 15.96 -0.43
C VAL A 71 10.78 15.64 0.05
N GLY A 72 10.49 16.07 1.23
CA GLY A 72 9.19 15.89 1.81
C GLY A 72 8.98 14.46 2.25
N GLY A 73 7.87 14.11 2.45
CA GLY A 73 7.57 12.76 2.91
C GLY A 73 6.45 12.75 3.86
#